data_8485b5a894a8bbb28d322701617f7493
#
_entry.id   8485b5a894a8bbb28d322701617f7493
#
_cell.length_a   1.000
_cell.length_b   1.000
_cell.length_c   1.000
_cell.angle_alpha   90.00
_cell.angle_beta   90.00
_cell.angle_gamma   90.00
#
_symmetry.space_group_name_H-M   'P 1'
#
loop_
_entity.id
_entity.type
_entity.pdbx_description
1 polymer ?
#
loop_
_entity_poly.entity_id
_entity_poly.type
_entity_poly.pdbx_seq_one_letter_code
_entity_poly.pdbx_strand_id
1 'polypeptide(L)'
;MNARAYDDIPPLHQRVIQAAAFRSGVMMTARYDKRNAEALVAIERNPDVEILPYPDDVLLAGRDVSFALYGELAARDADFRALFEPWNAHRQEAARWFSLAEASMINFSTRR
;
A
#
# COMPACT_ATOMS: atom_id res chain seq x y z
N MET A 1 -12.81 13.97 5.42
CA MET A 1 -13.28 15.11 6.27
C MET A 1 -13.67 16.24 5.34
N ASN A 2 -14.71 17.02 5.65
CA ASN A 2 -15.07 18.20 4.84
C ASN A 2 -14.01 19.30 5.06
N ALA A 3 -13.42 19.85 3.98
CA ALA A 3 -12.35 20.83 4.06
C ALA A 3 -12.77 22.10 4.80
N ARG A 4 -13.93 22.66 4.43
CA ARG A 4 -14.46 23.87 5.10
C ARG A 4 -14.65 23.66 6.61
N ALA A 5 -15.23 22.54 7.02
CA ALA A 5 -15.40 22.22 8.43
C ALA A 5 -14.06 22.02 9.15
N TYR A 6 -13.02 21.59 8.46
CA TYR A 6 -11.67 21.49 9.01
C TYR A 6 -11.03 22.87 9.18
N ASP A 7 -11.21 23.75 8.20
CA ASP A 7 -10.64 25.12 8.22
C ASP A 7 -11.26 25.99 9.32
N ASP A 8 -12.54 25.71 9.69
CA ASP A 8 -13.25 26.37 10.81
C ASP A 8 -12.76 25.93 12.20
N ILE A 9 -11.95 24.85 12.28
CA ILE A 9 -11.41 24.36 13.57
C ILE A 9 -10.22 25.22 14.00
N PRO A 10 -10.11 25.61 15.30
CA PRO A 10 -8.95 26.32 15.80
C PRO A 10 -7.63 25.61 15.48
N PRO A 11 -6.55 26.33 15.15
CA PRO A 11 -5.26 25.73 14.71
C PRO A 11 -4.68 24.71 15.69
N LEU A 12 -4.90 24.88 16.98
CA LEU A 12 -4.45 23.89 17.98
C LEU A 12 -5.18 22.55 17.81
N HIS A 13 -6.48 22.58 17.57
CA HIS A 13 -7.29 21.38 17.39
C HIS A 13 -6.97 20.72 16.02
N GLN A 14 -6.69 21.50 14.98
CA GLN A 14 -6.22 20.94 13.71
C GLN A 14 -4.95 20.11 13.90
N ARG A 15 -3.97 20.63 14.66
CA ARG A 15 -2.73 19.90 15.00
C ARG A 15 -3.00 18.61 15.80
N VAL A 16 -3.93 18.66 16.74
CA VAL A 16 -4.33 17.46 17.50
C VAL A 16 -4.94 16.40 16.59
N ILE A 17 -5.82 16.80 15.67
CA ILE A 17 -6.43 15.89 14.69
C ILE A 17 -5.35 15.28 13.78
N GLN A 18 -4.41 16.08 13.28
CA GLN A 18 -3.31 15.59 12.45
C GLN A 18 -2.43 14.58 13.19
N ALA A 19 -2.05 14.90 14.44
CA ALA A 19 -1.26 14.00 15.28
C ALA A 19 -1.99 12.69 15.58
N ALA A 20 -3.29 12.78 15.88
CA ALA A 20 -4.13 11.61 16.14
C ALA A 20 -4.28 10.74 14.87
N ALA A 21 -4.47 11.34 13.71
CA ALA A 21 -4.56 10.64 12.42
C ALA A 21 -3.25 9.92 12.08
N PHE A 22 -2.12 10.61 12.23
CA PHE A 22 -0.79 10.03 12.03
C PHE A 22 -0.55 8.85 12.97
N ARG A 23 -0.77 9.04 14.28
CA ARG A 23 -0.63 7.98 15.27
C ARG A 23 -1.53 6.78 14.95
N SER A 24 -2.79 7.05 14.58
CA SER A 24 -3.75 6.00 14.20
C SER A 24 -3.25 5.19 13.01
N GLY A 25 -2.72 5.84 11.97
CA GLY A 25 -2.14 5.18 10.80
C GLY A 25 -0.98 4.26 11.16
N VAL A 26 0.01 4.77 11.91
CA VAL A 26 1.18 3.99 12.34
C VAL A 26 0.76 2.79 13.20
N MET A 27 -0.12 3.01 14.18
CA MET A 27 -0.59 1.94 15.07
C MET A 27 -1.45 0.91 14.34
N MET A 28 -2.24 1.34 13.36
CA MET A 28 -3.04 0.43 12.54
C MET A 28 -2.14 -0.49 11.72
N THR A 29 -1.14 0.06 11.02
CA THR A 29 -0.19 -0.73 10.22
C THR A 29 0.54 -1.76 11.09
N ALA A 30 1.11 -1.33 12.22
CA ALA A 30 1.82 -2.24 13.12
C ALA A 30 0.93 -3.37 13.67
N ARG A 31 -0.34 -3.05 14.01
CA ARG A 31 -1.29 -4.06 14.47
C ARG A 31 -1.73 -4.98 13.34
N TYR A 32 -1.88 -4.46 12.14
CA TYR A 32 -2.25 -5.23 10.96
C TYR A 32 -1.18 -6.26 10.66
N ASP A 33 0.09 -5.85 10.57
CA ASP A 33 1.22 -6.73 10.29
C ASP A 33 1.35 -7.83 11.35
N LYS A 34 1.26 -7.46 12.63
CA LYS A 34 1.30 -8.44 13.72
C LYS A 34 0.17 -9.47 13.61
N ARG A 35 -1.09 -9.00 13.44
CA ARG A 35 -2.25 -9.89 13.38
C ARG A 35 -2.26 -10.78 12.14
N ASN A 36 -1.77 -10.27 11.01
CA ASN A 36 -1.65 -11.06 9.79
C ASN A 36 -0.62 -12.18 9.95
N ALA A 37 0.52 -11.91 10.59
CA ALA A 37 1.50 -12.95 10.89
C ALA A 37 0.92 -14.04 11.81
N GLU A 38 0.18 -13.65 12.85
CA GLU A 38 -0.51 -14.61 13.75
C GLU A 38 -1.59 -15.41 13.02
N ALA A 39 -2.37 -14.76 12.15
CA ALA A 39 -3.43 -15.39 11.36
C ALA A 39 -2.83 -16.37 10.32
N LEU A 40 -1.73 -16.01 9.68
CA LEU A 40 -1.03 -16.89 8.73
C LEU A 40 -0.65 -18.20 9.39
N VAL A 41 -0.06 -18.18 10.59
CA VAL A 41 0.29 -19.40 11.34
C VAL A 41 -0.94 -20.26 11.62
N ALA A 42 -2.09 -19.65 11.92
CA ALA A 42 -3.33 -20.41 12.14
C ALA A 42 -3.86 -21.04 10.85
N ILE A 43 -3.75 -20.33 9.72
CA ILE A 43 -4.16 -20.83 8.40
C ILE A 43 -3.25 -21.99 7.96
N GLU A 44 -1.94 -21.85 8.12
CA GLU A 44 -0.95 -22.90 7.79
C GLU A 44 -1.16 -24.21 8.55
N ARG A 45 -1.75 -24.14 9.75
CA ARG A 45 -2.08 -25.31 10.56
C ARG A 45 -3.39 -26.00 10.18
N ASN A 46 -4.19 -25.37 9.33
CA ASN A 46 -5.46 -25.95 8.90
C ASN A 46 -5.21 -26.93 7.74
N PRO A 47 -5.45 -28.26 7.90
CA PRO A 47 -5.20 -29.23 6.86
C PRO A 47 -6.14 -29.11 5.65
N ASP A 48 -7.24 -28.36 5.79
CA ASP A 48 -8.22 -28.15 4.72
C ASP A 48 -7.90 -26.91 3.87
N VAL A 49 -6.78 -26.20 4.15
CA VAL A 49 -6.38 -24.98 3.45
C VAL A 49 -5.00 -25.16 2.85
N GLU A 50 -4.88 -24.88 1.57
CA GLU A 50 -3.64 -24.80 0.85
C GLU A 50 -3.31 -23.34 0.52
N ILE A 51 -2.12 -22.87 0.89
CA ILE A 51 -1.65 -21.53 0.57
C ILE A 51 -0.78 -21.61 -0.67
N LEU A 52 -1.28 -21.03 -1.75
CA LEU A 52 -0.57 -21.00 -3.04
C LEU A 52 -0.18 -19.56 -3.40
N PRO A 53 1.02 -19.36 -3.95
CA PRO A 53 1.37 -18.07 -4.55
C PRO A 53 0.53 -17.85 -5.82
N TYR A 54 0.22 -16.59 -6.11
CA TYR A 54 -0.33 -16.27 -7.42
C TYR A 54 0.70 -16.56 -8.52
N PRO A 55 0.28 -17.23 -9.61
CA PRO A 55 1.13 -17.41 -10.77
C PRO A 55 1.61 -16.07 -11.35
N ASP A 56 2.86 -16.02 -11.81
CA ASP A 56 3.46 -14.78 -12.32
C ASP A 56 2.71 -14.20 -13.53
N ASP A 57 2.18 -15.06 -14.40
CA ASP A 57 1.39 -14.64 -15.57
C ASP A 57 0.09 -13.94 -15.17
N VAL A 58 -0.58 -14.38 -14.11
CA VAL A 58 -1.78 -13.71 -13.55
C VAL A 58 -1.41 -12.34 -12.98
N LEU A 59 -0.31 -12.26 -12.22
CA LEU A 59 0.18 -10.99 -11.66
C LEU A 59 0.59 -10.01 -12.76
N LEU A 60 1.29 -10.49 -13.77
CA LEU A 60 1.71 -9.70 -14.93
C LEU A 60 0.50 -9.20 -15.73
N ALA A 61 -0.46 -10.07 -16.05
CA ALA A 61 -1.68 -9.69 -16.75
C ALA A 61 -2.49 -8.65 -15.96
N GLY A 62 -2.66 -8.85 -14.64
CA GLY A 62 -3.35 -7.90 -13.78
C GLY A 62 -2.68 -6.53 -13.75
N ARG A 63 -1.35 -6.51 -13.67
CA ARG A 63 -0.56 -5.27 -13.74
C ARG A 63 -0.76 -4.56 -15.08
N ASP A 64 -0.62 -5.27 -16.18
CA ASP A 64 -0.63 -4.69 -17.52
C ASP A 64 -2.01 -4.09 -17.84
N VAL A 65 -3.09 -4.79 -17.51
CA VAL A 65 -4.47 -4.26 -17.65
C VAL A 65 -4.69 -3.05 -16.76
N SER A 66 -4.21 -3.06 -15.51
CA SER A 66 -4.35 -1.93 -14.60
C SER A 66 -3.63 -0.68 -15.11
N PHE A 67 -2.40 -0.81 -15.59
CA PHE A 67 -1.65 0.32 -16.11
C PHE A 67 -2.16 0.81 -17.47
N ALA A 68 -2.71 -0.06 -18.31
CA ALA A 68 -3.42 0.35 -19.53
C ALA A 68 -4.63 1.23 -19.16
N LEU A 69 -5.46 0.80 -18.20
CA LEU A 69 -6.60 1.58 -17.71
C LEU A 69 -6.16 2.93 -17.12
N TYR A 70 -5.09 2.96 -16.32
CA TYR A 70 -4.58 4.23 -15.78
C TYR A 70 -4.11 5.18 -16.88
N GLY A 71 -3.49 4.66 -17.93
CA GLY A 71 -3.11 5.45 -19.12
C GLY A 71 -4.31 6.04 -19.83
N GLU A 72 -5.37 5.26 -20.03
CA GLU A 72 -6.64 5.74 -20.63
C GLU A 72 -7.30 6.82 -19.76
N LEU A 73 -7.34 6.61 -18.43
CA LEU A 73 -7.89 7.59 -17.50
C LEU A 73 -7.08 8.90 -17.52
N ALA A 74 -5.75 8.82 -17.48
CA ALA A 74 -4.88 9.99 -17.54
C ALA A 74 -4.98 10.74 -18.87
N ALA A 75 -5.28 10.05 -19.98
CA ALA A 75 -5.48 10.69 -21.28
C ALA A 75 -6.74 11.56 -21.35
N ARG A 76 -7.81 11.18 -20.67
CA ARG A 76 -9.12 11.83 -20.73
C ARG A 76 -9.47 12.70 -19.52
N ASP A 77 -8.74 12.58 -18.41
CA ASP A 77 -8.99 13.30 -17.16
C ASP A 77 -7.71 13.97 -16.68
N ALA A 78 -7.72 15.31 -16.70
CA ALA A 78 -6.55 16.11 -16.31
C ALA A 78 -6.26 16.03 -14.79
N ASP A 79 -7.29 15.94 -13.96
CA ASP A 79 -7.14 15.85 -12.50
C ASP A 79 -6.58 14.47 -12.12
N PHE A 80 -7.08 13.41 -12.76
CA PHE A 80 -6.50 12.08 -12.60
C PHE A 80 -5.02 12.05 -13.01
N ARG A 81 -4.68 12.61 -14.17
CA ARG A 81 -3.31 12.70 -14.67
C ARG A 81 -2.38 13.42 -13.69
N ALA A 82 -2.82 14.57 -13.17
CA ALA A 82 -2.04 15.36 -12.23
C ALA A 82 -1.70 14.62 -10.92
N LEU A 83 -2.53 13.65 -10.54
CA LEU A 83 -2.27 12.76 -9.39
C LEU A 83 -1.46 11.52 -9.78
N PHE A 84 -1.80 10.92 -10.92
CA PHE A 84 -1.21 9.65 -11.34
C PHE A 84 0.26 9.76 -11.75
N GLU A 85 0.63 10.77 -12.53
CA GLU A 85 2.01 10.90 -13.04
C GLU A 85 3.05 11.01 -11.91
N PRO A 86 2.93 11.93 -10.93
CA PRO A 86 3.89 12.01 -9.84
C PRO A 86 3.86 10.78 -8.93
N TRP A 87 2.68 10.21 -8.70
CA TRP A 87 2.57 8.95 -7.95
C TRP A 87 3.30 7.80 -8.64
N ASN A 88 3.11 7.64 -9.96
CA ASN A 88 3.74 6.55 -10.71
C ASN A 88 5.26 6.70 -10.79
N ALA A 89 5.77 7.92 -10.92
CA ALA A 89 7.21 8.21 -10.87
C ALA A 89 7.78 7.80 -9.49
N HIS A 90 7.17 8.27 -8.41
CA HIS A 90 7.59 7.90 -7.05
C HIS A 90 7.50 6.39 -6.79
N ARG A 91 6.43 5.73 -7.26
CA ARG A 91 6.27 4.28 -7.16
C ARG A 91 7.44 3.52 -7.79
N GLN A 92 7.91 3.96 -8.95
CA GLN A 92 9.05 3.31 -9.64
C GLN A 92 10.35 3.48 -8.85
N GLU A 93 10.61 4.67 -8.32
CA GLU A 93 11.77 4.95 -7.47
C GLU A 93 11.71 4.14 -6.16
N ALA A 94 10.57 4.15 -5.50
CA ALA A 94 10.34 3.39 -4.27
C ALA A 94 10.50 1.88 -4.50
N ALA A 95 9.93 1.33 -5.58
CA ALA A 95 10.08 -0.08 -5.90
C ALA A 95 11.55 -0.49 -6.10
N ARG A 96 12.36 0.37 -6.75
CA ARG A 96 13.80 0.14 -6.89
C ARG A 96 14.51 0.14 -5.54
N TRP A 97 14.21 1.10 -4.68
CA TRP A 97 14.76 1.17 -3.33
C TRP A 97 14.41 -0.09 -2.51
N PHE A 98 13.13 -0.43 -2.42
CA PHE A 98 12.66 -1.58 -1.63
C PHE A 98 13.19 -2.92 -2.15
N SER A 99 13.40 -3.05 -3.47
CA SER A 99 14.00 -4.27 -4.03
C SER A 99 15.44 -4.49 -3.56
N LEU A 100 16.19 -3.41 -3.33
CA LEU A 100 17.57 -3.47 -2.87
C LEU A 100 17.68 -3.53 -1.35
N ALA A 101 16.93 -2.68 -0.65
CA ALA A 101 17.07 -2.48 0.79
C ALA A 101 16.32 -3.55 1.61
N GLU A 102 15.08 -3.87 1.24
CA GLU A 102 14.22 -4.71 2.07
C GLU A 102 13.98 -6.10 1.48
N ALA A 103 13.62 -6.21 0.20
CA ALA A 103 13.30 -7.50 -0.40
C ALA A 103 14.50 -8.45 -0.40
N SER A 104 15.72 -7.94 -0.60
CA SER A 104 16.94 -8.75 -0.54
C SER A 104 17.17 -9.33 0.86
N MET A 105 16.96 -8.54 1.91
CA MET A 105 17.10 -8.99 3.31
C MET A 105 15.99 -9.95 3.72
N ILE A 106 14.74 -9.67 3.34
CA ILE A 106 13.61 -10.57 3.58
C ILE A 106 13.86 -11.92 2.90
N ASN A 107 14.23 -11.90 1.62
CA ASN A 107 14.52 -13.12 0.87
C ASN A 107 15.71 -13.90 1.46
N PHE A 108 16.72 -13.21 2.00
CA PHE A 108 17.83 -13.86 2.69
C PHE A 108 17.38 -14.51 3.99
N SER A 109 16.63 -13.81 4.83
CA SER A 109 16.20 -14.28 6.14
C SER A 109 15.18 -15.42 6.08
N THR A 110 14.49 -15.60 4.95
CA THR A 110 13.50 -16.68 4.73
C THR A 110 14.05 -17.88 3.98
N ARG A 111 15.31 -17.83 3.50
CA ARG A 111 15.99 -19.00 2.91
C ARG A 111 16.26 -20.04 4.00
N ARG A 112 15.72 -21.23 3.80
CA ARG A 112 16.05 -22.44 4.59
C ARG A 112 17.10 -23.25 3.88
#